data_cb1dbe2b80f33ed970e696eeba96e571
#
_entry.id   cb1dbe2b80f33ed970e696eeba96e571
#
_cell.length_a   1.000
_cell.length_b   1.000
_cell.length_c   1.000
_cell.angle_alpha   90.00
_cell.angle_beta   90.00
_cell.angle_gamma   90.00
#
_symmetry.space_group_name_H-M   'P 1'
#
loop_
_entity.id
_entity.type
_entity.pdbx_description
1 polymer ?
#
loop_
_entity_poly.entity_id
_entity_poly.type
_entity_poly.pdbx_seq_one_letter_code
_entity_poly.pdbx_strand_id
1 'polypeptide(L)'
;MILADGQAVRTIVASLTGRGRRFAIVVSRFNELISSQLLRGALDGLVRHEVDPKAIDVVWVPGSFEIPLTAKRLAQTNRYHAVICLGAVIRGATPHFDYVAGEVAKGIANAALETGVPIVFGVLTTDTIEQAVERAGTKLGNKGFEAALTALEMANLFAELERLTVAAMEA
;
A
#
# COMPACT_ATOMS: atom_id res chain seq x y z
N MET A 1 4.59 11.24 25.00
CA MET A 1 5.80 10.68 25.65
C MET A 1 5.34 9.47 26.46
N ILE A 2 5.90 8.30 26.18
CA ILE A 2 5.62 7.06 26.95
C ILE A 2 6.70 6.95 28.03
N LEU A 3 6.33 6.63 29.26
CA LEU A 3 7.25 6.44 30.37
C LEU A 3 7.25 4.96 30.78
N ALA A 4 8.45 4.42 31.03
CA ALA A 4 8.64 3.13 31.67
C ALA A 4 9.52 3.35 32.90
N ASP A 5 9.06 2.94 34.06
CA ASP A 5 9.75 3.11 35.35
C ASP A 5 10.23 4.55 35.60
N GLY A 6 9.42 5.54 35.20
CA GLY A 6 9.73 6.97 35.35
C GLY A 6 10.74 7.53 34.35
N GLN A 7 11.26 6.72 33.44
CA GLN A 7 12.19 7.15 32.38
C GLN A 7 11.48 7.33 31.03
N ALA A 8 11.93 8.33 30.26
CA ALA A 8 11.40 8.59 28.93
C ALA A 8 11.82 7.49 27.93
N VAL A 9 10.83 6.85 27.32
CA VAL A 9 11.04 5.87 26.25
C VAL A 9 11.11 6.61 24.92
N ARG A 10 12.15 6.34 24.12
CA ARG A 10 12.23 6.83 22.74
C ARG A 10 11.18 6.14 21.87
N THR A 11 10.26 6.91 21.33
CA THR A 11 9.24 6.43 20.40
C THR A 11 9.56 6.98 19.01
N ILE A 12 9.59 6.10 18.01
CA ILE A 12 9.77 6.47 16.61
C ILE A 12 8.38 6.44 15.96
N VAL A 13 7.91 7.60 15.54
CA VAL A 13 6.60 7.76 14.87
C VAL A 13 6.82 8.54 13.59
N ALA A 14 6.31 8.03 12.48
CA ALA A 14 6.42 8.70 11.20
C ALA A 14 5.28 9.70 10.98
N SER A 15 5.56 10.74 10.22
CA SER A 15 4.55 11.70 9.75
C SER A 15 3.82 11.15 8.52
N LEU A 16 2.68 11.75 8.20
CA LEU A 16 1.91 11.46 6.99
C LEU A 16 2.20 12.44 5.83
N THR A 17 3.26 13.27 5.90
CA THR A 17 3.60 14.18 4.80
C THR A 17 4.18 13.41 3.61
N GLY A 18 3.69 13.73 2.43
CA GLY A 18 4.16 13.14 1.18
C GLY A 18 5.19 13.98 0.42
N ARG A 19 5.64 15.10 0.99
CA ARG A 19 6.59 16.01 0.33
C ARG A 19 7.90 15.28 0.00
N GLY A 20 8.30 15.33 -1.27
CA GLY A 20 9.51 14.68 -1.77
C GLY A 20 9.43 13.16 -1.87
N ARG A 21 8.27 12.55 -1.59
CA ARG A 21 8.06 11.11 -1.70
C ARG A 21 7.49 10.74 -3.07
N ARG A 22 7.86 9.56 -3.55
CA ARG A 22 7.39 8.98 -4.82
C ARG A 22 6.70 7.66 -4.56
N PHE A 23 5.57 7.44 -5.25
CA PHE A 23 4.76 6.24 -5.08
C PHE A 23 4.42 5.59 -6.43
N ALA A 24 4.36 4.27 -6.44
CA ALA A 24 3.72 3.54 -7.53
C ALA A 24 2.42 2.92 -7.03
N ILE A 25 1.40 2.88 -7.88
CA ILE A 25 0.13 2.22 -7.60
C ILE A 25 -0.09 1.16 -8.66
N VAL A 26 -0.18 -0.11 -8.27
CA VAL A 26 -0.52 -1.22 -9.14
C VAL A 26 -2.01 -1.52 -8.99
N VAL A 27 -2.75 -1.48 -10.09
CA VAL A 27 -4.22 -1.60 -10.08
C VAL A 27 -4.68 -2.72 -11.01
N SER A 28 -5.52 -3.65 -10.54
CA SER A 28 -6.12 -4.68 -11.39
C SER A 28 -7.28 -4.13 -12.23
N ARG A 29 -7.35 -4.53 -13.52
CA ARG A 29 -8.50 -4.22 -14.37
C ARG A 29 -9.71 -5.08 -14.04
N PHE A 30 -9.50 -6.32 -13.62
CA PHE A 30 -10.63 -7.17 -13.22
C PHE A 30 -11.37 -6.55 -12.04
N ASN A 31 -12.70 -6.52 -12.10
CA ASN A 31 -13.56 -5.75 -11.18
C ASN A 31 -13.29 -4.22 -11.22
N GLU A 32 -13.12 -3.67 -12.42
CA GLU A 32 -12.69 -2.29 -12.66
C GLU A 32 -13.55 -1.23 -11.96
N LEU A 33 -14.85 -1.44 -11.84
CA LEU A 33 -15.74 -0.54 -11.10
C LEU A 33 -15.24 -0.34 -9.66
N ILE A 34 -14.80 -1.41 -9.00
CA ILE A 34 -14.29 -1.36 -7.64
C ILE A 34 -12.86 -0.84 -7.59
N SER A 35 -11.97 -1.40 -8.41
CA SER A 35 -10.55 -1.01 -8.42
C SER A 35 -10.33 0.45 -8.82
N SER A 36 -11.15 0.99 -9.72
CA SER A 36 -11.12 2.43 -10.05
C SER A 36 -11.52 3.31 -8.88
N GLN A 37 -12.50 2.91 -8.05
CA GLN A 37 -12.86 3.65 -6.85
C GLN A 37 -11.77 3.58 -5.77
N LEU A 38 -11.11 2.43 -5.63
CA LEU A 38 -9.94 2.30 -4.75
C LEU A 38 -8.80 3.21 -5.21
N LEU A 39 -8.52 3.24 -6.53
CA LEU A 39 -7.52 4.14 -7.11
C LEU A 39 -7.85 5.60 -6.83
N ARG A 40 -9.11 6.03 -7.02
CA ARG A 40 -9.54 7.41 -6.69
C ARG A 40 -9.28 7.74 -5.23
N GLY A 41 -9.61 6.81 -4.31
CA GLY A 41 -9.32 6.98 -2.89
C GLY A 41 -7.83 7.08 -2.58
N ALA A 42 -7.00 6.24 -3.20
CA ALA A 42 -5.56 6.28 -3.02
C ALA A 42 -4.95 7.60 -3.53
N LEU A 43 -5.34 8.06 -4.71
CA LEU A 43 -4.90 9.33 -5.27
C LEU A 43 -5.32 10.52 -4.38
N ASP A 44 -6.58 10.54 -3.91
CA ASP A 44 -7.07 11.57 -2.99
C ASP A 44 -6.24 11.57 -1.68
N GLY A 45 -5.98 10.38 -1.11
CA GLY A 45 -5.16 10.23 0.10
C GLY A 45 -3.75 10.78 -0.08
N LEU A 46 -3.07 10.42 -1.16
CA LEU A 46 -1.71 10.89 -1.45
C LEU A 46 -1.66 12.41 -1.67
N VAL A 47 -2.55 12.95 -2.50
CA VAL A 47 -2.55 14.37 -2.85
C VAL A 47 -2.91 15.26 -1.66
N ARG A 48 -3.88 14.87 -0.84
CA ARG A 48 -4.23 15.60 0.40
C ARG A 48 -3.09 15.64 1.41
N HIS A 49 -2.17 14.68 1.34
CA HIS A 49 -0.98 14.62 2.18
C HIS A 49 0.27 15.12 1.46
N GLU A 50 0.10 16.02 0.50
CA GLU A 50 1.16 16.80 -0.15
C GLU A 50 2.11 16.00 -1.07
N VAL A 51 1.67 14.84 -1.56
CA VAL A 51 2.40 14.16 -2.65
C VAL A 51 2.17 14.92 -3.96
N ASP A 52 3.27 15.27 -4.65
CA ASP A 52 3.17 15.85 -5.99
C ASP A 52 2.54 14.80 -6.94
N PRO A 53 1.46 15.12 -7.67
CA PRO A 53 0.88 14.21 -8.66
C PRO A 53 1.89 13.66 -9.68
N LYS A 54 2.93 14.42 -10.02
CA LYS A 54 4.03 13.98 -10.91
C LYS A 54 4.96 12.93 -10.26
N ALA A 55 4.84 12.74 -8.96
CA ALA A 55 5.57 11.73 -8.21
C ALA A 55 4.76 10.43 -8.00
N ILE A 56 3.62 10.29 -8.69
CA ILE A 56 2.74 9.12 -8.62
C ILE A 56 2.68 8.46 -9.99
N ASP A 57 3.10 7.20 -10.07
CA ASP A 57 2.96 6.39 -11.27
C ASP A 57 1.86 5.33 -11.06
N VAL A 58 0.91 5.21 -11.99
CA VAL A 58 -0.17 4.21 -11.94
C VAL A 58 0.06 3.16 -13.01
N VAL A 59 0.09 1.89 -12.60
CA VAL A 59 0.32 0.74 -13.48
C VAL A 59 -0.88 -0.20 -13.43
N TRP A 60 -1.54 -0.38 -14.57
CA TRP A 60 -2.67 -1.29 -14.71
C TRP A 60 -2.21 -2.69 -15.11
N VAL A 61 -2.70 -3.70 -14.36
CA VAL A 61 -2.47 -5.12 -14.64
C VAL A 61 -3.79 -5.84 -14.95
N PRO A 62 -3.77 -6.99 -15.65
CA PRO A 62 -5.00 -7.69 -16.04
C PRO A 62 -5.88 -8.09 -14.85
N GLY A 63 -5.31 -8.70 -13.84
CA GLY A 63 -6.02 -9.20 -12.66
C GLY A 63 -5.21 -9.02 -11.38
N SER A 64 -5.80 -9.42 -10.27
CA SER A 64 -5.12 -9.32 -8.97
C SER A 64 -3.92 -10.26 -8.88
N PHE A 65 -3.94 -11.39 -9.57
CA PHE A 65 -2.84 -12.37 -9.57
C PHE A 65 -1.53 -11.82 -10.13
N GLU A 66 -1.56 -10.84 -11.04
CA GLU A 66 -0.39 -10.19 -11.63
C GLU A 66 0.18 -9.05 -10.78
N ILE A 67 -0.54 -8.62 -9.73
CA ILE A 67 -0.12 -7.52 -8.86
C ILE A 67 1.22 -7.78 -8.18
N PRO A 68 1.48 -8.93 -7.52
CA PRO A 68 2.71 -9.15 -6.75
C PRO A 68 3.98 -9.05 -7.59
N LEU A 69 3.99 -9.67 -8.77
CA LEU A 69 5.15 -9.62 -9.67
C LEU A 69 5.42 -8.20 -10.14
N THR A 70 4.37 -7.46 -10.52
CA THR A 70 4.48 -6.08 -10.99
C THR A 70 4.96 -5.16 -9.86
N ALA A 71 4.42 -5.30 -8.65
CA ALA A 71 4.83 -4.54 -7.48
C ALA A 71 6.30 -4.79 -7.13
N LYS A 72 6.75 -6.07 -7.15
CA LYS A 72 8.15 -6.43 -6.94
C LYS A 72 9.08 -5.76 -7.96
N ARG A 73 8.71 -5.77 -9.24
CA ARG A 73 9.50 -5.14 -10.31
C ARG A 73 9.59 -3.63 -10.13
N LEU A 74 8.51 -2.96 -9.73
CA LEU A 74 8.53 -1.52 -9.43
C LEU A 74 9.39 -1.21 -8.22
N ALA A 75 9.28 -1.97 -7.14
CA ALA A 75 10.11 -1.82 -5.95
C ALA A 75 11.62 -1.96 -6.27
N GLN A 76 11.99 -2.93 -7.11
CA GLN A 76 13.37 -3.16 -7.54
C GLN A 76 13.98 -2.02 -8.38
N THR A 77 13.16 -1.08 -8.88
CA THR A 77 13.68 0.09 -9.59
C THR A 77 14.35 1.11 -8.67
N ASN A 78 14.17 1.01 -7.37
CA ASN A 78 14.61 1.97 -6.35
C ASN A 78 14.13 3.42 -6.60
N ARG A 79 13.03 3.58 -7.37
CA ARG A 79 12.45 4.89 -7.70
C ARG A 79 11.36 5.33 -6.75
N TYR A 80 10.78 4.38 -6.02
CA TYR A 80 9.58 4.59 -5.20
C TYR A 80 9.89 4.33 -3.73
N HIS A 81 9.32 5.16 -2.86
CA HIS A 81 9.43 5.00 -1.41
C HIS A 81 8.41 3.99 -0.87
N ALA A 82 7.34 3.75 -1.62
CA ALA A 82 6.41 2.65 -1.39
C ALA A 82 5.63 2.30 -2.68
N VAL A 83 5.09 1.08 -2.73
CA VAL A 83 4.19 0.60 -3.79
C VAL A 83 2.85 0.26 -3.17
N ILE A 84 1.75 0.73 -3.77
CA ILE A 84 0.39 0.47 -3.32
C ILE A 84 -0.26 -0.54 -4.29
N CYS A 85 -0.80 -1.64 -3.78
CA CYS A 85 -1.45 -2.67 -4.56
C CYS A 85 -2.97 -2.59 -4.38
N LEU A 86 -3.71 -2.33 -5.47
CA LEU A 86 -5.16 -2.15 -5.46
C LEU A 86 -5.84 -3.16 -6.38
N GLY A 87 -6.89 -3.78 -5.89
CA GLY A 87 -7.69 -4.74 -6.65
C GLY A 87 -8.88 -5.22 -5.84
N ALA A 88 -9.69 -6.08 -6.44
CA ALA A 88 -10.79 -6.74 -5.74
C ALA A 88 -10.90 -8.19 -6.19
N VAL A 89 -10.88 -9.12 -5.25
CA VAL A 89 -11.17 -10.52 -5.44
C VAL A 89 -12.49 -10.79 -4.73
N ILE A 90 -13.52 -11.11 -5.50
CA ILE A 90 -14.88 -11.35 -5.01
C ILE A 90 -15.18 -12.83 -5.19
N ARG A 91 -15.70 -13.47 -4.14
CA ARG A 91 -15.99 -14.92 -4.15
C ARG A 91 -17.06 -15.26 -5.19
N GLY A 92 -16.74 -16.19 -6.06
CA GLY A 92 -17.65 -16.80 -7.01
C GLY A 92 -18.07 -18.21 -6.57
N ALA A 93 -18.68 -18.95 -7.49
CA ALA A 93 -19.19 -20.30 -7.23
C ALA A 93 -18.09 -21.39 -7.20
N THR A 94 -16.88 -21.07 -7.55
CA THR A 94 -15.76 -22.01 -7.63
C THR A 94 -14.66 -21.70 -6.61
N PRO A 95 -13.74 -22.64 -6.29
CA PRO A 95 -12.63 -22.40 -5.38
C PRO A 95 -11.58 -21.39 -5.90
N HIS A 96 -11.73 -20.83 -7.08
CA HIS A 96 -10.80 -19.90 -7.70
C HIS A 96 -10.45 -18.71 -6.82
N PHE A 97 -11.43 -18.21 -6.06
CA PHE A 97 -11.25 -17.11 -5.08
C PHE A 97 -10.11 -17.43 -4.10
N ASP A 98 -10.10 -18.62 -3.51
CA ASP A 98 -9.18 -18.99 -2.44
C ASP A 98 -7.73 -19.03 -2.95
N TYR A 99 -7.53 -19.52 -4.17
CA TYR A 99 -6.22 -19.53 -4.82
C TYR A 99 -5.73 -18.12 -5.13
N VAL A 100 -6.57 -17.29 -5.76
CA VAL A 100 -6.18 -15.92 -6.14
C VAL A 100 -5.94 -15.06 -4.91
N ALA A 101 -6.86 -15.05 -3.95
CA ALA A 101 -6.75 -14.22 -2.75
C ALA A 101 -5.53 -14.58 -1.89
N GLY A 102 -5.30 -15.88 -1.68
CA GLY A 102 -4.16 -16.37 -0.91
C GLY A 102 -2.81 -16.03 -1.55
N GLU A 103 -2.66 -16.30 -2.85
CA GLU A 103 -1.39 -16.05 -3.55
C GLU A 103 -1.10 -14.56 -3.73
N VAL A 104 -2.12 -13.72 -3.94
CA VAL A 104 -1.95 -12.26 -4.00
C VAL A 104 -1.43 -11.72 -2.66
N ALA A 105 -2.06 -12.09 -1.54
CA ALA A 105 -1.65 -11.65 -0.22
C ALA A 105 -0.23 -12.08 0.11
N LYS A 106 0.07 -13.36 -0.09
CA LYS A 106 1.40 -13.94 0.15
C LYS A 106 2.46 -13.36 -0.79
N GLY A 107 2.13 -13.18 -2.06
CA GLY A 107 3.06 -12.62 -3.04
C GLY A 107 3.42 -11.16 -2.77
N ILE A 108 2.46 -10.34 -2.34
CA ILE A 108 2.71 -8.95 -1.92
C ILE A 108 3.61 -8.91 -0.67
N ALA A 109 3.32 -9.73 0.34
CA ALA A 109 4.13 -9.80 1.55
C ALA A 109 5.58 -10.23 1.25
N ASN A 110 5.76 -11.28 0.43
CA ASN A 110 7.09 -11.75 0.02
C ASN A 110 7.84 -10.67 -0.78
N ALA A 111 7.18 -10.00 -1.72
CA ALA A 111 7.80 -8.93 -2.50
C ALA A 111 8.30 -7.79 -1.62
N ALA A 112 7.53 -7.39 -0.59
CA ALA A 112 7.95 -6.38 0.37
C ALA A 112 9.18 -6.82 1.18
N LEU A 113 9.17 -8.04 1.73
CA LEU A 113 10.29 -8.57 2.51
C LEU A 113 11.55 -8.74 1.68
N GLU A 114 11.44 -9.21 0.44
CA GLU A 114 12.59 -9.44 -0.44
C GLU A 114 13.22 -8.15 -0.99
N THR A 115 12.42 -7.11 -1.18
CA THR A 115 12.90 -5.84 -1.75
C THR A 115 13.28 -4.82 -0.69
N GLY A 116 12.79 -4.97 0.55
CA GLY A 116 12.95 -3.97 1.60
C GLY A 116 12.16 -2.67 1.37
N VAL A 117 11.34 -2.63 0.31
CA VAL A 117 10.47 -1.47 0.01
C VAL A 117 9.08 -1.75 0.55
N PRO A 118 8.43 -0.79 1.23
CA PRO A 118 7.04 -0.96 1.65
C PRO A 118 6.12 -1.23 0.45
N ILE A 119 5.44 -2.38 0.46
CA ILE A 119 4.44 -2.74 -0.54
C ILE A 119 3.13 -2.96 0.21
N VAL A 120 2.16 -2.08 -0.03
CA VAL A 120 0.92 -2.01 0.76
C VAL A 120 -0.19 -2.83 0.11
N PHE A 121 -0.83 -3.68 0.90
CA PHE A 121 -1.94 -4.53 0.50
C PHE A 121 -3.27 -3.77 0.57
N GLY A 122 -3.73 -3.24 -0.55
CA GLY A 122 -5.04 -2.61 -0.74
C GLY A 122 -5.98 -3.44 -1.62
N VAL A 123 -5.78 -4.76 -1.68
CA VAL A 123 -6.63 -5.67 -2.45
C VAL A 123 -7.79 -6.13 -1.57
N LEU A 124 -9.02 -5.87 -2.01
CA LEU A 124 -10.22 -6.35 -1.35
C LEU A 124 -10.41 -7.85 -1.58
N THR A 125 -10.76 -8.58 -0.52
CA THR A 125 -11.16 -9.98 -0.56
C THR A 125 -12.51 -10.10 0.11
N THR A 126 -13.57 -10.27 -0.67
CA THR A 126 -14.96 -10.19 -0.17
C THR A 126 -15.78 -11.37 -0.67
N ASP A 127 -16.81 -11.75 0.09
CA ASP A 127 -17.73 -12.81 -0.30
C ASP A 127 -18.79 -12.32 -1.27
N THR A 128 -19.14 -11.01 -1.23
CA THR A 128 -20.15 -10.43 -2.12
C THR A 128 -19.68 -9.13 -2.76
N ILE A 129 -20.36 -8.73 -3.84
CA ILE A 129 -20.12 -7.46 -4.53
C ILE A 129 -20.43 -6.28 -3.61
N GLU A 130 -21.50 -6.38 -2.81
CA GLU A 130 -21.95 -5.35 -1.87
C GLU A 130 -20.85 -5.06 -0.84
N GLN A 131 -20.21 -6.10 -0.30
CA GLN A 131 -19.08 -5.94 0.62
C GLN A 131 -17.90 -5.21 -0.03
N ALA A 132 -17.64 -5.44 -1.31
CA ALA A 132 -16.59 -4.73 -2.04
C ALA A 132 -16.97 -3.25 -2.26
N VAL A 133 -18.21 -2.96 -2.65
CA VAL A 133 -18.72 -1.60 -2.82
C VAL A 133 -18.67 -0.82 -1.50
N GLU A 134 -19.03 -1.43 -0.39
CA GLU A 134 -18.99 -0.79 0.93
C GLU A 134 -17.59 -0.33 1.33
N ARG A 135 -16.54 -0.98 0.83
CA ARG A 135 -15.12 -0.72 1.14
C ARG A 135 -14.40 0.12 0.08
N ALA A 136 -15.09 0.43 -1.00
CA ALA A 136 -14.54 1.18 -2.12
C ALA A 136 -15.04 2.64 -2.19
N GLY A 137 -15.41 3.23 -1.06
CA GLY A 137 -15.80 4.63 -0.98
C GLY A 137 -17.28 4.88 -0.67
N THR A 138 -17.94 3.92 -0.02
CA THR A 138 -19.31 4.09 0.49
C THR A 138 -19.35 3.93 2.01
N LYS A 139 -20.17 3.05 2.54
CA LYS A 139 -20.50 2.92 3.98
C LYS A 139 -19.29 2.68 4.89
N LEU A 140 -18.28 1.94 4.43
CA LEU A 140 -17.11 1.55 5.22
C LEU A 140 -15.82 2.27 4.78
N GLY A 141 -15.95 3.47 4.24
CA GLY A 141 -14.82 4.27 3.78
C GLY A 141 -14.23 3.76 2.46
N ASN A 142 -12.97 4.12 2.19
CA ASN A 142 -12.27 3.70 0.99
C ASN A 142 -10.92 3.06 1.35
N LYS A 143 -10.78 1.76 1.12
CA LYS A 143 -9.57 1.00 1.44
C LYS A 143 -8.36 1.41 0.58
N GLY A 144 -8.57 2.05 -0.57
CA GLY A 144 -7.48 2.67 -1.33
C GLY A 144 -6.92 3.91 -0.63
N PHE A 145 -7.79 4.74 -0.03
CA PHE A 145 -7.38 5.88 0.78
C PHE A 145 -6.56 5.42 2.00
N GLU A 146 -7.04 4.40 2.73
CA GLU A 146 -6.33 3.83 3.88
C GLU A 146 -4.96 3.25 3.47
N ALA A 147 -4.90 2.58 2.31
CA ALA A 147 -3.65 2.06 1.76
C ALA A 147 -2.64 3.19 1.43
N ALA A 148 -3.13 4.33 0.96
CA ALA A 148 -2.29 5.50 0.72
C ALA A 148 -1.69 6.06 2.02
N LEU A 149 -2.49 6.17 3.08
CA LEU A 149 -1.99 6.59 4.40
C LEU A 149 -0.93 5.62 4.95
N THR A 150 -1.20 4.31 4.84
CA THR A 150 -0.22 3.29 5.22
C THR A 150 1.08 3.43 4.44
N ALA A 151 1.00 3.69 3.13
CA ALA A 151 2.19 3.88 2.29
C ALA A 151 3.01 5.12 2.71
N LEU A 152 2.33 6.23 3.02
CA LEU A 152 2.96 7.45 3.52
C LEU A 152 3.68 7.22 4.85
N GLU A 153 2.99 6.62 5.81
CA GLU A 153 3.55 6.33 7.13
C GLU A 153 4.77 5.42 7.02
N MET A 154 4.67 4.32 6.27
CA MET A 154 5.78 3.36 6.10
C MET A 154 6.97 3.98 5.36
N ALA A 155 6.74 4.78 4.31
CA ALA A 155 7.81 5.47 3.59
C ALA A 155 8.56 6.46 4.50
N ASN A 156 7.86 7.17 5.37
CA ASN A 156 8.48 8.09 6.30
C ASN A 156 9.15 7.37 7.48
N LEU A 157 8.55 6.29 7.98
CA LEU A 157 9.15 5.45 9.02
C LEU A 157 10.50 4.88 8.56
N PHE A 158 10.56 4.34 7.34
CA PHE A 158 11.80 3.79 6.81
C PHE A 158 12.89 4.84 6.66
N ALA A 159 12.53 6.05 6.21
CA ALA A 159 13.49 7.16 6.19
C ALA A 159 14.03 7.55 7.57
N GLU A 160 13.20 7.48 8.63
CA GLU A 160 13.67 7.69 10.00
C GLU A 160 14.59 6.54 10.48
N LEU A 161 14.28 5.29 10.14
CA LEU A 161 15.12 4.13 10.49
C LEU A 161 16.48 4.20 9.78
N GLU A 162 16.52 4.62 8.51
CA GLU A 162 17.77 4.83 7.77
C GLU A 162 18.66 5.89 8.43
N ARG A 163 18.09 7.01 8.88
CA ARG A 163 18.83 8.05 9.61
C ARG A 163 19.46 7.53 10.90
N LEU A 164 18.76 6.61 11.60
CA LEU A 164 19.31 6.00 12.80
C LEU A 164 20.50 5.10 12.51
N THR A 165 20.46 4.39 11.38
CA THR A 165 21.55 3.52 10.96
C THR A 165 22.80 4.34 10.63
N VAL A 166 22.65 5.45 9.90
CA VAL A 166 23.76 6.36 9.56
C VAL A 166 24.37 6.98 10.83
N ALA A 167 23.55 7.52 11.72
CA ALA A 167 24.01 8.11 12.96
C ALA A 167 24.76 7.13 13.89
N ALA A 168 24.41 5.85 13.84
CA ALA A 168 25.11 4.80 14.60
C ALA A 168 26.46 4.39 13.98
N MET A 169 26.67 4.65 12.70
CA MET A 169 27.96 4.38 12.01
C MET A 169 28.95 5.53 12.16
N GLU A 170 28.48 6.73 12.51
CA GLU A 170 29.30 7.93 12.69
C GLU A 170 29.69 8.18 14.16
N ALA A 171 29.14 7.40 15.10
CA ALA A 171 29.41 7.51 16.54
C ALA A 171 30.42 6.47 17.03
#